data_587b07533196179a2a95854b498a9ddf
#
_entry.id   587b07533196179a2a95854b498a9ddf
#
_cell.length_a   1.000
_cell.length_b   1.000
_cell.length_c   1.000
_cell.angle_alpha   90.00
_cell.angle_beta   90.00
_cell.angle_gamma   90.00
#
_symmetry.space_group_name_H-M   'P 1'
#
loop_
_entity.id
_entity.type
_entity.pdbx_description
1 polymer ?
#
loop_
_entity_poly.entity_id
_entity_poly.type
_entity_poly.pdbx_seq_one_letter_code
_entity_poly.pdbx_strand_id
1 'polypeptide(L)'
;MKGWIKALSVPLITALVLTGCGSGASTKKADRGEKKTSLQKSGNDTVLRVSGAEEDTELLKQVMENFKKDNPDCPYTLEQVTISESNARDTILGDINNAPDVFTFADDQLRSIIASGILGEVTDESALSENVKAAVEAATVSGKTYAYPLTADNGYFLYYNKAFFTEEDVATLDRLLAKAASKNKKVTMDMSSGWYLYAFYGNTGLKLQLAEDGITNVCDWNSRKNKITGMDVARAMAAVGRNAGFKSGGDDVLTAGAKDGSVVAGVSGVWQANVLKEIWGDKLGAVKLPTYTVAGKQVQMASFAGYKMVGVNHFSEKEEWGKKLAAYMTNQSNQELRFKLRGQGPSNTKASQSAEVKASPAIQAVLAQSEYASLQRVGGNFWGPATELGNLCASGSAPTQKTLDKLVKQITASVAD
;
A
#
# COMPACT_ATOMS: atom_id res chain seq x y z
N MET A 1 -59.44 -6.90 -6.78
CA MET A 1 -59.63 -5.72 -7.65
C MET A 1 -58.27 -5.47 -8.32
N LYS A 2 -58.04 -6.02 -9.48
CA LYS A 2 -58.09 -5.45 -10.85
C LYS A 2 -57.43 -4.05 -10.87
N GLY A 3 -56.33 -3.83 -11.48
CA GLY A 3 -55.71 -3.88 -12.78
C GLY A 3 -54.71 -2.74 -12.78
N TRP A 4 -53.73 -2.47 -13.60
CA TRP A 4 -53.62 -2.64 -15.07
C TRP A 4 -52.17 -2.45 -15.47
N ILE A 5 -51.75 -3.25 -16.42
CA ILE A 5 -50.52 -3.21 -17.19
C ILE A 5 -50.60 -2.05 -18.20
N LYS A 6 -49.52 -1.33 -18.42
CA LYS A 6 -49.26 -0.64 -19.71
C LYS A 6 -47.81 -0.82 -20.14
N ALA A 7 -47.64 -1.59 -21.19
CA ALA A 7 -46.48 -1.66 -22.04
C ALA A 7 -46.47 -0.45 -22.96
N LEU A 8 -45.27 0.07 -23.29
CA LEU A 8 -45.09 0.95 -24.46
C LEU A 8 -43.79 0.59 -25.16
N SER A 9 -43.96 0.43 -26.45
CA SER A 9 -43.17 -0.15 -27.51
C SER A 9 -42.05 0.76 -28.03
N VAL A 10 -41.00 0.07 -28.53
CA VAL A 10 -39.88 0.53 -29.36
C VAL A 10 -40.36 1.09 -30.69
N PRO A 11 -39.61 1.98 -31.36
CA PRO A 11 -39.38 1.82 -32.78
C PRO A 11 -37.91 1.69 -33.17
N LEU A 12 -37.67 0.68 -33.95
CA LEU A 12 -36.54 0.35 -34.78
C LEU A 12 -36.48 1.35 -35.96
N ILE A 13 -35.36 1.96 -36.24
CA ILE A 13 -35.13 2.67 -37.51
C ILE A 13 -33.93 2.02 -38.22
N THR A 14 -34.28 1.40 -39.34
CA THR A 14 -33.41 0.86 -40.36
C THR A 14 -33.09 1.95 -41.38
N ALA A 15 -31.87 2.11 -41.82
CA ALA A 15 -31.56 2.87 -43.03
C ALA A 15 -30.34 2.33 -43.76
N LEU A 16 -30.58 2.14 -45.01
CA LEU A 16 -29.99 1.45 -46.12
C LEU A 16 -28.56 1.83 -46.51
N VAL A 17 -27.94 0.81 -47.07
CA VAL A 17 -26.73 0.77 -47.88
C VAL A 17 -26.91 1.48 -49.24
N LEU A 18 -25.87 2.15 -49.73
CA LEU A 18 -25.65 2.39 -51.16
C LEU A 18 -24.17 2.17 -51.51
N THR A 19 -23.97 1.25 -52.40
CA THR A 19 -22.76 0.81 -53.08
C THR A 19 -22.30 1.81 -54.13
N GLY A 20 -20.97 1.94 -54.27
CA GLY A 20 -20.35 2.61 -55.43
C GLY A 20 -19.00 1.96 -55.74
N CYS A 21 -18.95 1.18 -56.80
CA CYS A 21 -17.72 0.62 -57.38
C CYS A 21 -16.93 1.67 -58.17
N GLY A 22 -15.59 1.60 -58.08
CA GLY A 22 -14.68 2.31 -58.96
C GLY A 22 -13.25 1.74 -58.84
N SER A 23 -12.85 1.00 -59.86
CA SER A 23 -11.58 0.32 -60.06
C SER A 23 -10.43 1.27 -60.40
N GLY A 24 -9.21 1.01 -59.89
CA GLY A 24 -7.98 1.66 -60.31
C GLY A 24 -6.76 1.14 -59.53
N ALA A 25 -6.05 0.19 -60.12
CA ALA A 25 -4.82 -0.35 -59.58
C ALA A 25 -3.65 0.65 -59.71
N SER A 26 -2.89 0.89 -58.62
CA SER A 26 -1.50 1.36 -58.70
C SER A 26 -0.76 1.00 -57.41
N THR A 27 0.22 0.14 -57.56
CA THR A 27 1.17 -0.28 -56.51
C THR A 27 2.09 0.86 -56.13
N LYS A 28 2.02 1.31 -54.87
CA LYS A 28 3.10 2.05 -54.20
C LYS A 28 3.37 1.45 -52.84
N LYS A 29 4.66 1.15 -52.61
CA LYS A 29 5.23 0.67 -51.35
C LYS A 29 4.73 1.54 -50.19
N ALA A 30 4.16 0.90 -49.16
CA ALA A 30 3.82 1.57 -47.90
C ALA A 30 5.08 1.68 -47.06
N ASP A 31 5.54 2.87 -46.89
CA ASP A 31 6.45 3.32 -45.87
C ASP A 31 5.68 3.25 -44.54
N ARG A 32 6.14 2.39 -43.60
CA ARG A 32 5.59 2.31 -42.24
C ARG A 32 6.16 3.46 -41.43
N GLY A 33 5.59 4.64 -41.58
CA GLY A 33 5.74 5.70 -40.61
C GLY A 33 5.00 5.31 -39.33
N GLU A 34 5.71 5.15 -38.25
CA GLU A 34 5.16 5.05 -36.89
C GLU A 34 4.25 6.27 -36.64
N LYS A 35 2.95 6.05 -36.60
CA LYS A 35 2.03 7.03 -36.03
C LYS A 35 2.30 7.12 -34.53
N LYS A 36 3.14 8.08 -34.12
CA LYS A 36 3.08 8.61 -32.76
C LYS A 36 1.63 9.06 -32.53
N THR A 37 0.90 8.32 -31.74
CA THR A 37 -0.39 8.76 -31.21
C THR A 37 -0.11 10.00 -30.38
N SER A 38 -0.44 11.17 -30.90
CA SER A 38 -0.37 12.43 -30.15
C SER A 38 -1.40 12.32 -29.03
N LEU A 39 -0.94 12.12 -27.82
CA LEU A 39 -1.76 12.25 -26.61
C LEU A 39 -2.33 13.68 -26.61
N GLN A 40 -3.64 13.81 -26.54
CA GLN A 40 -4.29 15.11 -26.48
C GLN A 40 -3.83 15.83 -25.20
N LYS A 41 -3.31 17.06 -25.37
CA LYS A 41 -3.01 17.97 -24.25
C LYS A 41 -4.27 18.16 -23.41
N SER A 42 -4.26 17.62 -22.21
CA SER A 42 -5.25 17.92 -21.19
C SER A 42 -4.51 18.58 -20.04
N GLY A 43 -4.76 19.85 -19.79
CA GLY A 43 -4.32 20.49 -18.57
C GLY A 43 -3.77 21.89 -18.80
N ASN A 44 -4.02 22.75 -17.85
CA ASN A 44 -3.53 24.11 -17.76
C ASN A 44 -1.98 24.10 -17.82
N ASP A 45 -1.38 24.54 -18.90
CA ASP A 45 0.06 24.54 -19.15
C ASP A 45 0.88 25.24 -18.05
N THR A 46 0.19 25.96 -17.16
CA THR A 46 0.78 26.75 -16.07
C THR A 46 0.74 26.06 -14.69
N VAL A 47 0.19 24.84 -14.57
CA VAL A 47 0.05 24.12 -13.29
C VAL A 47 0.86 22.83 -13.31
N LEU A 48 1.72 22.64 -12.31
CA LEU A 48 2.41 21.38 -12.03
C LEU A 48 1.65 20.66 -10.92
N ARG A 49 1.12 19.47 -11.22
CA ARG A 49 0.23 18.69 -10.35
C ARG A 49 1.00 17.62 -9.59
N VAL A 50 0.80 17.60 -8.26
CA VAL A 50 1.47 16.67 -7.34
C VAL A 50 0.43 15.83 -6.63
N SER A 51 0.56 14.49 -6.65
CA SER A 51 -0.34 13.66 -5.84
C SER A 51 0.18 13.44 -4.42
N GLY A 52 -0.76 13.29 -3.51
CA GLY A 52 -0.54 12.85 -2.14
C GLY A 52 -1.86 12.46 -1.48
N ALA A 53 -1.78 11.73 -0.38
CA ALA A 53 -2.96 11.39 0.40
C ALA A 53 -3.64 12.66 0.97
N GLU A 54 -4.92 12.58 1.32
CA GLU A 54 -5.66 13.71 1.90
C GLU A 54 -4.98 14.21 3.19
N GLU A 55 -4.47 13.30 3.99
CA GLU A 55 -3.76 13.58 5.24
C GLU A 55 -2.40 14.25 5.02
N ASP A 56 -1.86 14.25 3.81
CA ASP A 56 -0.62 14.94 3.45
C ASP A 56 -0.85 16.40 3.02
N THR A 57 -2.09 16.90 2.99
CA THR A 57 -2.44 18.22 2.44
C THR A 57 -1.63 19.35 3.09
N GLU A 58 -1.55 19.42 4.41
CA GLU A 58 -0.78 20.45 5.10
C GLU A 58 0.72 20.32 4.84
N LEU A 59 1.23 19.10 4.81
CA LEU A 59 2.63 18.82 4.48
C LEU A 59 2.96 19.27 3.05
N LEU A 60 2.18 18.84 2.06
CA LEU A 60 2.41 19.17 0.66
C LEU A 60 2.29 20.68 0.41
N LYS A 61 1.34 21.35 1.07
CA LYS A 61 1.22 22.81 1.01
C LYS A 61 2.53 23.48 1.45
N GLN A 62 3.08 23.11 2.62
CA GLN A 62 4.34 23.67 3.11
C GLN A 62 5.53 23.33 2.18
N VAL A 63 5.62 22.10 1.68
CA VAL A 63 6.66 21.69 0.73
C VAL A 63 6.58 22.51 -0.56
N MET A 64 5.39 22.69 -1.12
CA MET A 64 5.17 23.46 -2.34
C MET A 64 5.49 24.95 -2.17
N GLU A 65 5.09 25.56 -1.05
CA GLU A 65 5.41 26.93 -0.70
C GLU A 65 6.93 27.14 -0.56
N ASN A 66 7.61 26.25 0.16
CA ASN A 66 9.06 26.25 0.30
C ASN A 66 9.77 26.04 -1.05
N PHE A 67 9.29 25.09 -1.86
CA PHE A 67 9.85 24.85 -3.19
C PHE A 67 9.79 26.11 -4.07
N LYS A 68 8.64 26.80 -4.10
CA LYS A 68 8.49 28.05 -4.87
C LYS A 68 9.39 29.17 -4.36
N LYS A 69 9.60 29.25 -3.04
CA LYS A 69 10.51 30.22 -2.44
C LYS A 69 11.97 29.96 -2.84
N ASP A 70 12.37 28.69 -2.82
CA ASP A 70 13.75 28.27 -3.13
C ASP A 70 14.01 28.19 -4.64
N ASN A 71 12.96 28.12 -5.47
CA ASN A 71 13.00 28.09 -6.94
C ASN A 71 12.12 29.20 -7.54
N PRO A 72 12.51 30.48 -7.41
CA PRO A 72 11.69 31.62 -7.87
C PRO A 72 11.52 31.65 -9.40
N ASP A 73 12.38 30.96 -10.14
CA ASP A 73 12.34 30.81 -11.59
C ASP A 73 11.36 29.71 -12.06
N CYS A 74 10.77 28.93 -11.17
CA CYS A 74 9.76 27.95 -11.52
C CYS A 74 8.51 28.63 -12.12
N PRO A 75 8.17 28.36 -13.41
CA PRO A 75 7.09 29.08 -14.08
C PRO A 75 5.69 28.58 -13.70
N TYR A 76 5.61 27.45 -12.97
CA TYR A 76 4.35 26.77 -12.66
C TYR A 76 3.80 27.17 -11.31
N THR A 77 2.47 27.23 -11.19
CA THR A 77 1.78 27.05 -9.92
C THR A 77 1.79 25.56 -9.54
N LEU A 78 1.84 25.28 -8.25
CA LEU A 78 1.83 23.90 -7.76
C LEU A 78 0.44 23.58 -7.17
N GLU A 79 -0.11 22.42 -7.53
CA GLU A 79 -1.43 21.99 -7.09
C GLU A 79 -1.41 20.54 -6.62
N GLN A 80 -2.05 20.26 -5.48
CA GLN A 80 -2.21 18.91 -4.99
C GLN A 80 -3.39 18.23 -5.68
N VAL A 81 -3.18 16.97 -6.07
CA VAL A 81 -4.22 16.02 -6.46
C VAL A 81 -4.32 14.96 -5.38
N THR A 82 -5.50 14.76 -4.79
CA THR A 82 -5.68 13.76 -3.73
C THR A 82 -5.71 12.36 -4.31
N ILE A 83 -4.62 11.63 -4.13
CA ILE A 83 -4.46 10.21 -4.48
C ILE A 83 -3.62 9.58 -3.37
N SER A 84 -4.17 8.57 -2.67
CA SER A 84 -3.41 7.84 -1.67
C SER A 84 -2.34 6.96 -2.32
N GLU A 85 -1.22 6.75 -1.63
CA GLU A 85 -0.12 5.93 -2.16
C GLU A 85 -0.54 4.49 -2.44
N SER A 86 -1.50 3.95 -1.66
CA SER A 86 -2.03 2.59 -1.88
C SER A 86 -2.85 2.45 -3.16
N ASN A 87 -3.51 3.53 -3.60
CA ASN A 87 -4.39 3.53 -4.76
C ASN A 87 -3.74 4.16 -6.00
N ALA A 88 -2.48 4.60 -5.91
CA ALA A 88 -1.81 5.37 -6.94
C ALA A 88 -1.79 4.64 -8.29
N ARG A 89 -1.36 3.37 -8.30
CA ARG A 89 -1.34 2.55 -9.52
C ARG A 89 -2.70 2.52 -10.21
N ASP A 90 -3.74 2.12 -9.50
CA ASP A 90 -5.07 1.90 -10.10
C ASP A 90 -5.68 3.21 -10.60
N THR A 91 -5.47 4.30 -9.86
CA THR A 91 -5.94 5.64 -10.25
C THR A 91 -5.19 6.16 -11.47
N ILE A 92 -3.86 6.07 -11.47
CA ILE A 92 -3.00 6.60 -12.55
C ILE A 92 -3.18 5.79 -13.83
N LEU A 93 -3.18 4.45 -13.73
CA LEU A 93 -3.34 3.59 -14.90
C LEU A 93 -4.78 3.56 -15.42
N GLY A 94 -5.76 3.87 -14.58
CA GLY A 94 -7.17 4.03 -14.99
C GLY A 94 -7.39 5.24 -15.89
N ASP A 95 -6.60 6.31 -15.72
CA ASP A 95 -6.65 7.50 -16.59
C ASP A 95 -5.25 8.14 -16.72
N ILE A 96 -4.41 7.50 -17.51
CA ILE A 96 -3.01 7.89 -17.71
C ILE A 96 -2.85 9.29 -18.32
N ASN A 97 -3.85 9.76 -19.08
CA ASN A 97 -3.82 11.08 -19.71
C ASN A 97 -4.02 12.21 -18.69
N ASN A 98 -4.70 11.93 -17.59
CA ASN A 98 -4.91 12.87 -16.49
C ASN A 98 -4.02 12.59 -15.28
N ALA A 99 -3.03 11.71 -15.41
CA ALA A 99 -2.08 11.44 -14.35
C ALA A 99 -1.38 12.73 -13.87
N PRO A 100 -1.07 12.87 -12.57
CA PRO A 100 -0.27 13.98 -12.05
C PRO A 100 1.13 14.02 -12.66
N ASP A 101 1.76 15.19 -12.66
CA ASP A 101 3.16 15.36 -13.13
C ASP A 101 4.15 14.68 -12.16
N VAL A 102 3.86 14.75 -10.85
CA VAL A 102 4.60 14.09 -9.77
C VAL A 102 3.62 13.31 -8.91
N PHE A 103 3.95 12.09 -8.53
CA PHE A 103 3.03 11.27 -7.75
C PHE A 103 3.73 10.37 -6.73
N THR A 104 3.06 10.19 -5.59
CA THR A 104 3.50 9.29 -4.52
C THR A 104 2.83 7.92 -4.66
N PHE A 105 3.56 6.85 -4.36
CA PHE A 105 3.06 5.48 -4.43
C PHE A 105 3.85 4.52 -3.53
N ALA A 106 3.29 3.36 -3.23
CA ALA A 106 3.98 2.29 -2.51
C ALA A 106 4.83 1.43 -3.48
N ASP A 107 5.99 1.00 -3.03
CA ASP A 107 7.03 0.36 -3.86
C ASP A 107 6.60 -0.98 -4.50
N ASP A 108 5.60 -1.65 -3.96
CA ASP A 108 5.00 -2.86 -4.55
C ASP A 108 4.31 -2.59 -5.90
N GLN A 109 3.92 -1.33 -6.15
CA GLN A 109 3.28 -0.90 -7.39
C GLN A 109 4.28 -0.56 -8.51
N LEU A 110 5.56 -0.40 -8.17
CA LEU A 110 6.61 0.10 -9.05
C LEU A 110 6.65 -0.61 -10.41
N ARG A 111 6.67 -1.96 -10.41
CA ARG A 111 6.79 -2.73 -11.66
C ARG A 111 5.61 -2.51 -12.60
N SER A 112 4.39 -2.45 -12.07
CA SER A 112 3.18 -2.19 -12.88
C SER A 112 3.20 -0.79 -13.46
N ILE A 113 3.66 0.20 -12.68
CA ILE A 113 3.76 1.59 -13.15
C ILE A 113 4.88 1.73 -14.20
N ILE A 114 6.03 1.07 -14.03
CA ILE A 114 7.09 1.02 -15.06
C ILE A 114 6.57 0.39 -16.35
N ALA A 115 5.82 -0.71 -16.26
CA ALA A 115 5.30 -1.41 -17.44
C ALA A 115 4.35 -0.54 -18.29
N SER A 116 3.70 0.47 -17.70
CA SER A 116 2.89 1.45 -18.44
C SER A 116 3.71 2.52 -19.17
N GLY A 117 5.00 2.63 -18.89
CA GLY A 117 5.89 3.64 -19.46
C GLY A 117 5.77 5.03 -18.84
N ILE A 118 4.92 5.23 -17.81
CA ILE A 118 4.69 6.56 -17.23
C ILE A 118 5.85 7.04 -16.34
N LEU A 119 6.67 6.14 -15.80
CA LEU A 119 7.83 6.51 -14.99
C LEU A 119 9.06 6.75 -15.85
N GLY A 120 9.66 7.93 -15.71
CA GLY A 120 10.98 8.24 -16.20
C GLY A 120 12.10 7.65 -15.33
N GLU A 121 13.28 7.43 -15.91
CA GLU A 121 14.48 7.03 -15.17
C GLU A 121 14.97 8.19 -14.29
N VAL A 122 15.31 7.92 -13.04
CA VAL A 122 15.96 8.87 -12.14
C VAL A 122 17.47 8.74 -12.30
N THR A 123 18.09 9.81 -12.82
CA THR A 123 19.54 9.90 -13.05
C THR A 123 20.26 10.82 -12.06
N ASP A 124 19.54 11.39 -11.09
CA ASP A 124 20.11 12.24 -10.05
C ASP A 124 20.72 11.37 -8.94
N GLU A 125 21.98 10.97 -9.17
CA GLU A 125 22.74 10.16 -8.21
C GLU A 125 22.91 10.86 -6.85
N SER A 126 22.94 12.21 -6.83
CA SER A 126 23.10 12.96 -5.57
C SER A 126 21.88 12.78 -4.67
N ALA A 127 20.68 12.96 -5.22
CA ALA A 127 19.43 12.75 -4.49
C ALA A 127 19.26 11.27 -4.05
N LEU A 128 19.65 10.32 -4.88
CA LEU A 128 19.56 8.88 -4.55
C LEU A 128 20.52 8.48 -3.43
N SER A 129 21.78 8.95 -3.48
CA SER A 129 22.83 8.58 -2.51
C SER A 129 22.57 9.07 -1.07
N GLU A 130 21.69 10.05 -0.89
CA GLU A 130 21.27 10.51 0.43
C GLU A 130 20.34 9.55 1.17
N ASN A 131 19.79 8.55 0.47
CA ASN A 131 18.80 7.63 1.01
C ASN A 131 19.41 6.29 1.46
N VAL A 132 18.74 5.58 2.35
CA VAL A 132 19.15 4.24 2.75
C VAL A 132 19.16 3.30 1.54
N LYS A 133 20.25 2.53 1.42
CA LYS A 133 20.52 1.69 0.25
C LYS A 133 19.34 0.79 -0.14
N ALA A 134 18.69 0.16 0.84
CA ALA A 134 17.56 -0.74 0.60
C ALA A 134 16.35 -0.03 -0.03
N ALA A 135 16.12 1.27 0.28
CA ALA A 135 15.05 2.05 -0.35
C ALA A 135 15.38 2.38 -1.82
N VAL A 136 16.66 2.68 -2.11
CA VAL A 136 17.13 2.88 -3.50
C VAL A 136 17.04 1.58 -4.29
N GLU A 137 17.47 0.46 -3.71
CA GLU A 137 17.35 -0.86 -4.34
C GLU A 137 15.88 -1.23 -4.61
N ALA A 138 14.95 -0.88 -3.70
CA ALA A 138 13.52 -1.09 -3.91
C ALA A 138 12.94 -0.23 -5.06
N ALA A 139 13.53 0.94 -5.34
CA ALA A 139 13.18 1.81 -6.46
C ALA A 139 13.85 1.42 -7.79
N THR A 140 14.71 0.37 -7.79
CA THR A 140 15.54 -0.03 -8.91
C THR A 140 15.01 -1.32 -9.55
N VAL A 141 14.84 -1.30 -10.87
CA VAL A 141 14.43 -2.48 -11.67
C VAL A 141 15.39 -2.61 -12.85
N SER A 142 15.95 -3.79 -13.03
CA SER A 142 16.90 -4.08 -14.12
C SER A 142 18.09 -3.08 -14.21
N GLY A 143 18.59 -2.66 -13.05
CA GLY A 143 19.75 -1.74 -12.94
C GLY A 143 19.42 -0.26 -13.16
N LYS A 144 18.16 0.11 -13.34
CA LYS A 144 17.69 1.49 -13.49
C LYS A 144 16.77 1.88 -12.33
N THR A 145 16.99 3.07 -11.78
CA THR A 145 16.13 3.61 -10.72
C THR A 145 15.01 4.46 -11.34
N TYR A 146 13.77 4.27 -10.89
CA TYR A 146 12.58 4.87 -11.48
C TYR A 146 11.79 5.79 -10.53
N ALA A 147 12.22 5.90 -9.29
CA ALA A 147 11.54 6.75 -8.31
C ALA A 147 12.52 7.23 -7.23
N TYR A 148 12.17 8.34 -6.59
CA TYR A 148 12.88 8.87 -5.44
C TYR A 148 12.33 8.24 -4.16
N PRO A 149 13.16 7.65 -3.28
CA PRO A 149 12.70 7.13 -2.00
C PRO A 149 12.16 8.24 -1.09
N LEU A 150 10.98 8.05 -0.51
CA LEU A 150 10.29 9.03 0.32
C LEU A 150 10.26 8.63 1.79
N THR A 151 9.88 7.38 2.08
CA THR A 151 9.89 6.82 3.44
C THR A 151 10.46 5.42 3.46
N ALA A 152 10.92 4.95 4.63
CA ALA A 152 11.47 3.62 4.86
C ALA A 152 10.77 2.92 6.04
N ASP A 153 9.47 3.08 6.15
CA ASP A 153 8.68 2.68 7.31
C ASP A 153 7.33 2.06 6.96
N ASN A 154 7.14 1.66 5.71
CA ASN A 154 5.88 1.08 5.24
C ASN A 154 5.73 -0.37 5.72
N GLY A 155 5.51 -0.51 7.03
CA GLY A 155 5.28 -1.76 7.74
C GLY A 155 4.25 -1.56 8.84
N TYR A 156 3.90 -2.63 9.54
CA TYR A 156 2.93 -2.58 10.64
C TYR A 156 3.43 -3.34 11.87
N PHE A 157 2.94 -2.88 13.04
CA PHE A 157 3.33 -3.35 14.35
C PHE A 157 2.16 -3.15 15.32
N LEU A 158 2.35 -3.40 16.62
CA LEU A 158 1.31 -3.29 17.63
C LEU A 158 1.40 -1.97 18.40
N TYR A 159 0.32 -1.19 18.38
CA TYR A 159 0.05 -0.11 19.35
C TYR A 159 -0.75 -0.64 20.53
N TYR A 160 -0.48 -0.12 21.73
CA TYR A 160 -1.24 -0.48 22.93
C TYR A 160 -1.29 0.66 23.95
N ASN A 161 -2.34 0.67 24.74
CA ASN A 161 -2.47 1.62 25.83
C ASN A 161 -1.86 1.04 27.13
N LYS A 162 -0.78 1.64 27.60
CA LYS A 162 -0.03 1.25 28.83
C LYS A 162 -0.86 1.29 30.11
N ALA A 163 -2.04 1.97 30.11
CA ALA A 163 -2.96 1.90 31.24
C ALA A 163 -3.64 0.54 31.39
N PHE A 164 -3.67 -0.25 30.32
CA PHE A 164 -4.31 -1.57 30.29
C PHE A 164 -3.30 -2.73 30.21
N PHE A 165 -2.13 -2.52 29.60
CA PHE A 165 -1.17 -3.57 29.29
C PHE A 165 0.23 -3.22 29.77
N THR A 166 0.93 -4.22 30.27
CA THR A 166 2.39 -4.24 30.46
C THR A 166 3.08 -4.78 29.21
N GLU A 167 4.39 -4.67 29.13
CA GLU A 167 5.19 -5.28 28.05
C GLU A 167 5.03 -6.80 27.99
N GLU A 168 4.88 -7.46 29.14
CA GLU A 168 4.64 -8.90 29.22
C GLU A 168 3.26 -9.29 28.64
N ASP A 169 2.24 -8.46 28.85
CA ASP A 169 0.89 -8.72 28.32
C ASP A 169 0.84 -8.67 26.80
N VAL A 170 1.67 -7.82 26.17
CA VAL A 170 1.71 -7.64 24.71
C VAL A 170 2.72 -8.55 24.01
N ALA A 171 3.47 -9.35 24.74
CA ALA A 171 4.46 -10.26 24.16
C ALA A 171 3.83 -11.42 23.36
N THR A 172 2.62 -11.85 23.75
CA THR A 172 1.87 -12.89 23.05
C THR A 172 0.44 -12.44 22.75
N LEU A 173 -0.08 -12.77 21.56
CA LEU A 173 -1.43 -12.45 21.16
C LEU A 173 -2.47 -13.10 22.09
N ASP A 174 -2.19 -14.29 22.58
CA ASP A 174 -3.08 -15.03 23.50
C ASP A 174 -3.28 -14.25 24.80
N ARG A 175 -2.22 -13.75 25.42
CA ARG A 175 -2.29 -12.93 26.66
C ARG A 175 -2.98 -11.60 26.40
N LEU A 176 -2.58 -10.92 25.32
CA LEU A 176 -3.13 -9.64 24.91
C LEU A 176 -4.66 -9.72 24.77
N LEU A 177 -5.16 -10.73 24.03
CA LEU A 177 -6.58 -10.92 23.80
C LEU A 177 -7.34 -11.36 25.07
N ALA A 178 -6.76 -12.27 25.87
CA ALA A 178 -7.37 -12.70 27.14
C ALA A 178 -7.53 -11.51 28.10
N LYS A 179 -6.50 -10.67 28.22
CA LYS A 179 -6.54 -9.50 29.08
C LYS A 179 -7.54 -8.44 28.57
N ALA A 180 -7.59 -8.17 27.27
CA ALA A 180 -8.59 -7.30 26.68
C ALA A 180 -10.01 -7.81 26.98
N ALA A 181 -10.28 -9.09 26.73
CA ALA A 181 -11.56 -9.73 27.02
C ALA A 181 -11.98 -9.59 28.47
N SER A 182 -11.05 -9.84 29.42
CA SER A 182 -11.31 -9.74 30.88
C SER A 182 -11.69 -8.33 31.33
N LYS A 183 -11.36 -7.30 30.55
CA LYS A 183 -11.69 -5.89 30.78
C LYS A 183 -12.84 -5.40 29.89
N ASN A 184 -13.50 -6.31 29.17
CA ASN A 184 -14.53 -5.96 28.15
C ASN A 184 -14.00 -4.91 27.13
N LYS A 185 -12.74 -5.08 26.72
CA LYS A 185 -12.04 -4.23 25.74
C LYS A 185 -11.65 -5.06 24.52
N LYS A 186 -11.24 -4.37 23.45
CA LYS A 186 -10.87 -4.97 22.18
C LYS A 186 -9.43 -4.65 21.79
N VAL A 187 -8.86 -5.60 21.08
CA VAL A 187 -7.67 -5.44 20.25
C VAL A 187 -8.13 -5.49 18.79
N THR A 188 -7.63 -4.59 17.93
CA THR A 188 -8.01 -4.55 16.52
C THR A 188 -6.85 -4.93 15.61
N MET A 189 -7.21 -5.56 14.49
CA MET A 189 -6.38 -5.79 13.32
C MET A 189 -7.31 -6.04 12.14
N ASP A 190 -7.02 -5.46 10.99
CA ASP A 190 -7.83 -5.71 9.79
C ASP A 190 -7.49 -7.07 9.18
N MET A 191 -8.11 -8.12 9.70
CA MET A 191 -7.95 -9.47 9.17
C MET A 191 -8.56 -9.65 7.77
N SER A 192 -9.40 -8.73 7.30
CA SER A 192 -9.94 -8.75 5.95
C SER A 192 -8.95 -8.25 4.90
N SER A 193 -7.90 -7.55 5.32
CA SER A 193 -6.84 -7.10 4.44
C SER A 193 -5.76 -8.20 4.27
N GLY A 194 -5.49 -8.59 3.03
CA GLY A 194 -4.41 -9.51 2.69
C GLY A 194 -3.04 -9.03 3.21
N TRP A 195 -2.87 -7.71 3.34
CA TRP A 195 -1.65 -7.11 3.86
C TRP A 195 -1.40 -7.47 5.32
N TYR A 196 -2.39 -7.30 6.18
CA TYR A 196 -2.29 -7.68 7.59
C TYR A 196 -2.39 -9.20 7.81
N LEU A 197 -3.13 -9.91 6.95
CA LEU A 197 -3.29 -11.36 7.03
C LEU A 197 -1.95 -12.10 6.93
N TYR A 198 -0.97 -11.55 6.17
CA TYR A 198 0.38 -12.08 6.07
C TYR A 198 1.05 -12.29 7.44
N ALA A 199 0.66 -11.53 8.47
CA ALA A 199 1.19 -11.64 9.81
C ALA A 199 1.07 -13.05 10.41
N PHE A 200 0.06 -13.79 10.05
CA PHE A 200 -0.16 -15.16 10.53
C PHE A 200 0.62 -16.21 9.72
N TYR A 201 0.87 -15.95 8.44
CA TYR A 201 1.51 -16.94 7.55
C TYR A 201 3.03 -16.81 7.44
N GLY A 202 3.58 -15.59 7.53
CA GLY A 202 4.92 -15.28 7.08
C GLY A 202 6.06 -16.06 7.76
N ASN A 203 5.99 -16.34 9.06
CA ASN A 203 7.05 -17.03 9.82
C ASN A 203 6.72 -18.49 10.14
N THR A 204 5.75 -19.08 9.48
CA THR A 204 5.32 -20.48 9.70
C THR A 204 6.11 -21.49 8.89
N GLY A 205 6.92 -21.02 7.94
CA GLY A 205 7.58 -21.84 6.93
C GLY A 205 6.72 -22.10 5.69
N LEU A 206 5.49 -21.58 5.65
CA LEU A 206 4.66 -21.51 4.44
C LEU A 206 5.12 -20.36 3.56
N LYS A 207 5.06 -20.54 2.24
CA LYS A 207 5.65 -19.63 1.26
C LYS A 207 4.59 -18.72 0.63
N LEU A 208 4.98 -17.48 0.43
CA LEU A 208 4.33 -16.51 -0.45
C LEU A 208 5.41 -15.62 -1.04
N GLN A 209 5.58 -15.63 -2.33
CA GLN A 209 6.58 -14.82 -3.04
C GLN A 209 6.18 -14.67 -4.52
N LEU A 210 6.77 -13.71 -5.22
CA LEU A 210 6.67 -13.64 -6.67
C LEU A 210 7.50 -14.74 -7.31
N ALA A 211 7.00 -15.29 -8.42
CA ALA A 211 7.76 -16.12 -9.35
C ALA A 211 8.80 -15.27 -10.13
N GLU A 212 9.63 -15.91 -10.92
CA GLU A 212 10.67 -15.24 -11.73
C GLU A 212 10.09 -14.26 -12.75
N ASP A 213 8.85 -14.48 -13.20
CA ASP A 213 8.13 -13.55 -14.09
C ASP A 213 7.79 -12.21 -13.44
N GLY A 214 7.91 -12.09 -12.10
CA GLY A 214 7.61 -10.88 -11.34
C GLY A 214 6.12 -10.50 -11.28
N ILE A 215 5.21 -11.42 -11.68
CA ILE A 215 3.77 -11.18 -11.77
C ILE A 215 2.99 -12.29 -11.06
N THR A 216 3.36 -13.54 -11.31
CA THR A 216 2.69 -14.74 -10.75
C THR A 216 3.14 -15.00 -9.32
N ASN A 217 2.22 -15.43 -8.46
CA ASN A 217 2.55 -15.80 -7.08
C ASN A 217 2.95 -17.27 -6.98
N VAL A 218 3.96 -17.55 -6.17
CA VAL A 218 4.24 -18.87 -5.60
C VAL A 218 3.71 -18.87 -4.17
N CYS A 219 2.74 -19.73 -3.90
CA CYS A 219 2.07 -19.81 -2.61
C CYS A 219 1.74 -21.26 -2.26
N ASP A 220 2.09 -21.69 -1.04
CA ASP A 220 1.78 -23.03 -0.51
C ASP A 220 0.94 -22.97 0.78
N TRP A 221 0.18 -21.90 0.99
CA TRP A 221 -0.65 -21.69 2.18
C TRP A 221 -1.73 -22.76 2.39
N ASN A 222 -1.94 -23.65 1.46
CA ASN A 222 -2.79 -24.84 1.59
C ASN A 222 -2.00 -26.13 1.89
N SER A 223 -0.70 -26.06 2.10
CA SER A 223 0.16 -27.21 2.35
C SER A 223 -0.32 -28.04 3.54
N ARG A 224 -0.30 -29.37 3.37
CA ARG A 224 -0.58 -30.37 4.39
C ARG A 224 0.68 -31.07 4.90
N LYS A 225 1.84 -30.73 4.35
CA LYS A 225 3.12 -31.45 4.59
C LYS A 225 4.07 -30.67 5.49
N ASN A 226 3.85 -29.37 5.68
CA ASN A 226 4.69 -28.54 6.53
C ASN A 226 4.47 -28.87 8.00
N LYS A 227 5.45 -28.57 8.87
CA LYS A 227 5.32 -28.73 10.33
C LYS A 227 4.16 -27.93 10.90
N ILE A 228 3.88 -26.76 10.31
CA ILE A 228 2.67 -25.96 10.53
C ILE A 228 1.97 -25.95 9.17
N THR A 229 0.79 -26.53 9.12
CA THR A 229 -0.01 -26.60 7.89
C THR A 229 -0.82 -25.32 7.66
N GLY A 230 -1.25 -25.08 6.44
CA GLY A 230 -2.13 -23.94 6.18
C GLY A 230 -3.44 -23.98 6.96
N MET A 231 -3.96 -25.18 7.21
CA MET A 231 -5.15 -25.35 8.04
C MET A 231 -4.92 -25.04 9.52
N ASP A 232 -3.68 -25.27 10.04
CA ASP A 232 -3.37 -24.89 11.41
C ASP A 232 -3.37 -23.37 11.57
N VAL A 233 -2.81 -22.65 10.60
CA VAL A 233 -2.83 -21.19 10.58
C VAL A 233 -4.26 -20.66 10.48
N ALA A 234 -5.05 -21.17 9.53
CA ALA A 234 -6.43 -20.74 9.36
C ALA A 234 -7.32 -21.01 10.59
N ARG A 235 -7.11 -22.13 11.30
CA ARG A 235 -7.78 -22.43 12.57
C ARG A 235 -7.37 -21.47 13.69
N ALA A 236 -6.08 -21.14 13.77
CA ALA A 236 -5.58 -20.15 14.74
C ALA A 236 -6.17 -18.76 14.48
N MET A 237 -6.21 -18.32 13.22
CA MET A 237 -6.87 -17.07 12.81
C MET A 237 -8.36 -17.06 13.18
N ALA A 238 -9.08 -18.14 12.90
CA ALA A 238 -10.49 -18.26 13.25
C ALA A 238 -10.71 -18.27 14.78
N ALA A 239 -9.78 -18.82 15.56
CA ALA A 239 -9.81 -18.73 17.02
C ALA A 239 -9.62 -17.29 17.51
N VAL A 240 -8.75 -16.52 16.87
CA VAL A 240 -8.62 -15.06 17.12
C VAL A 240 -9.93 -14.34 16.79
N GLY A 241 -10.55 -14.62 15.64
CA GLY A 241 -11.83 -14.01 15.24
C GLY A 241 -12.98 -14.29 16.22
N ARG A 242 -12.99 -15.45 16.87
CA ARG A 242 -13.98 -15.79 17.93
C ARG A 242 -13.68 -15.19 19.30
N ASN A 243 -12.48 -14.66 19.50
CA ASN A 243 -12.06 -14.20 20.83
C ASN A 243 -12.83 -12.94 21.24
N ALA A 244 -13.41 -12.96 22.44
CA ALA A 244 -14.17 -11.82 22.96
C ALA A 244 -13.32 -10.54 23.10
N GLY A 245 -12.01 -10.63 23.17
CA GLY A 245 -11.06 -9.49 23.19
C GLY A 245 -10.66 -8.99 21.82
N PHE A 246 -11.13 -9.60 20.72
CA PHE A 246 -10.75 -9.22 19.36
C PHE A 246 -11.91 -8.52 18.62
N LYS A 247 -11.55 -7.63 17.70
CA LYS A 247 -12.44 -7.03 16.71
C LYS A 247 -11.66 -6.79 15.42
N SER A 248 -12.06 -7.42 14.32
CA SER A 248 -11.47 -7.10 13.01
C SER A 248 -11.90 -5.70 12.58
N GLY A 249 -10.94 -4.92 12.09
CA GLY A 249 -11.17 -3.59 11.55
C GLY A 249 -9.88 -2.83 11.35
N GLY A 250 -9.91 -1.86 10.45
CA GLY A 250 -8.79 -1.02 10.07
C GLY A 250 -8.58 0.17 11.00
N ASP A 251 -7.89 1.18 10.47
CA ASP A 251 -7.47 2.37 11.20
C ASP A 251 -8.65 3.21 11.72
N ASP A 252 -9.77 3.23 11.01
CA ASP A 252 -11.02 3.86 11.43
C ASP A 252 -11.59 3.22 12.69
N VAL A 253 -11.62 1.87 12.74
CA VAL A 253 -12.07 1.12 13.91
C VAL A 253 -11.12 1.29 15.08
N LEU A 254 -9.81 1.28 14.83
CA LEU A 254 -8.77 1.55 15.85
C LEU A 254 -8.96 2.96 16.44
N THR A 255 -9.04 3.98 15.59
CA THR A 255 -9.13 5.39 16.02
C THR A 255 -10.43 5.67 16.76
N ALA A 256 -11.57 5.23 16.22
CA ALA A 256 -12.86 5.41 16.87
C ALA A 256 -12.92 4.71 18.23
N GLY A 257 -12.49 3.43 18.28
CA GLY A 257 -12.48 2.66 19.51
C GLY A 257 -11.44 3.10 20.52
N ALA A 258 -10.32 3.70 20.10
CA ALA A 258 -9.36 4.34 21.00
C ALA A 258 -9.95 5.58 21.67
N LYS A 259 -10.73 6.40 20.91
CA LYS A 259 -11.42 7.60 21.41
C LYS A 259 -12.51 7.27 22.42
N ASP A 260 -13.34 6.26 22.16
CA ASP A 260 -14.42 5.84 23.05
C ASP A 260 -13.95 4.88 24.16
N GLY A 261 -12.71 4.47 24.14
CA GLY A 261 -12.09 3.57 25.10
C GLY A 261 -12.51 2.09 24.97
N SER A 262 -13.19 1.71 23.91
CA SER A 262 -13.56 0.31 23.63
C SER A 262 -12.38 -0.49 23.06
N VAL A 263 -11.48 0.15 22.31
CA VAL A 263 -10.25 -0.44 21.78
C VAL A 263 -9.05 0.08 22.57
N VAL A 264 -8.21 -0.83 23.03
CA VAL A 264 -7.04 -0.53 23.90
C VAL A 264 -5.72 -1.01 23.31
N ALA A 265 -5.75 -1.69 22.18
CA ALA A 265 -4.58 -2.03 21.35
C ALA A 265 -5.03 -2.26 19.90
N GLY A 266 -4.10 -2.11 18.96
CA GLY A 266 -4.39 -2.39 17.56
C GLY A 266 -3.13 -2.46 16.70
N VAL A 267 -3.22 -3.24 15.64
CA VAL A 267 -2.17 -3.37 14.63
C VAL A 267 -2.37 -2.32 13.55
N SER A 268 -1.36 -1.49 13.36
CA SER A 268 -1.30 -0.47 12.29
C SER A 268 0.15 -0.05 12.05
N GLY A 269 0.37 0.88 11.12
CA GLY A 269 1.69 1.41 10.81
C GLY A 269 1.95 2.79 11.44
N VAL A 270 3.11 3.37 11.10
CA VAL A 270 3.58 4.65 11.66
C VAL A 270 2.62 5.83 11.40
N TRP A 271 1.80 5.75 10.36
CA TRP A 271 0.81 6.78 10.02
C TRP A 271 -0.27 7.00 11.09
N GLN A 272 -0.46 6.04 12.00
CA GLN A 272 -1.37 6.19 13.14
C GLN A 272 -0.68 6.78 14.40
N ALA A 273 0.64 6.96 14.39
CA ALA A 273 1.41 7.36 15.57
C ALA A 273 0.91 8.67 16.19
N ASN A 274 0.73 9.71 15.38
CA ASN A 274 0.31 11.04 15.86
C ASN A 274 -1.14 11.00 16.37
N VAL A 275 -2.05 10.36 15.65
CA VAL A 275 -3.46 10.22 16.03
C VAL A 275 -3.59 9.48 17.38
N LEU A 276 -2.90 8.37 17.53
CA LEU A 276 -2.95 7.60 18.79
C LEU A 276 -2.21 8.30 19.94
N LYS A 277 -1.18 9.10 19.64
CA LYS A 277 -0.51 9.96 20.63
C LYS A 277 -1.44 11.05 21.17
N GLU A 278 -2.26 11.65 20.32
CA GLU A 278 -3.27 12.62 20.75
C GLU A 278 -4.32 11.96 21.66
N ILE A 279 -4.72 10.72 21.37
CA ILE A 279 -5.78 10.02 22.13
C ILE A 279 -5.24 9.45 23.45
N TRP A 280 -4.10 8.76 23.43
CA TRP A 280 -3.57 8.05 24.59
C TRP A 280 -2.47 8.81 25.35
N GLY A 281 -1.94 9.89 24.80
CA GLY A 281 -0.91 10.72 25.41
C GLY A 281 0.33 9.88 25.81
N ASP A 282 0.77 10.02 27.05
CA ASP A 282 1.92 9.27 27.58
C ASP A 282 1.63 7.80 27.84
N LYS A 283 0.39 7.37 27.71
CA LYS A 283 0.00 5.96 27.78
C LYS A 283 0.17 5.23 26.46
N LEU A 284 0.51 5.94 25.36
CA LEU A 284 0.82 5.27 24.10
C LEU A 284 2.06 4.38 24.25
N GLY A 285 1.90 3.11 23.90
CA GLY A 285 2.96 2.14 23.67
C GLY A 285 2.94 1.66 22.22
N ALA A 286 4.13 1.33 21.73
CA ALA A 286 4.30 0.69 20.43
C ALA A 286 5.38 -0.38 20.55
N VAL A 287 5.15 -1.54 19.93
CA VAL A 287 6.06 -2.69 20.00
C VAL A 287 5.88 -3.54 18.75
N LYS A 288 6.90 -4.33 18.38
CA LYS A 288 6.76 -5.32 17.32
C LYS A 288 5.52 -6.20 17.53
N LEU A 289 5.01 -6.84 16.49
CA LEU A 289 3.91 -7.79 16.62
C LEU A 289 4.22 -8.89 17.64
N PRO A 290 3.21 -9.37 18.38
CA PRO A 290 3.39 -10.44 19.36
C PRO A 290 3.70 -11.79 18.68
N THR A 291 4.04 -12.79 19.47
CA THR A 291 3.91 -14.18 19.05
C THR A 291 2.44 -14.63 19.14
N TYR A 292 2.07 -15.69 18.41
CA TYR A 292 0.74 -16.31 18.51
C TYR A 292 0.84 -17.83 18.54
N THR A 293 -0.14 -18.49 19.14
CA THR A 293 -0.18 -19.95 19.21
C THR A 293 -0.73 -20.55 17.93
N VAL A 294 0.06 -21.38 17.26
CA VAL A 294 -0.34 -22.16 16.09
C VAL A 294 0.28 -23.57 16.18
N ALA A 295 -0.52 -24.61 15.95
CA ALA A 295 -0.09 -26.02 16.06
C ALA A 295 0.64 -26.33 17.40
N GLY A 296 0.19 -25.72 18.49
CA GLY A 296 0.78 -25.88 19.83
C GLY A 296 2.14 -25.20 20.04
N LYS A 297 2.55 -24.29 19.15
CA LYS A 297 3.81 -23.54 19.22
C LYS A 297 3.56 -22.05 19.22
N GLN A 298 4.46 -21.32 19.88
CA GLN A 298 4.53 -19.87 19.75
C GLN A 298 5.33 -19.51 18.49
N VAL A 299 4.71 -18.77 17.56
CA VAL A 299 5.33 -18.29 16.32
C VAL A 299 5.28 -16.77 16.31
N GLN A 300 6.41 -16.12 16.02
CA GLN A 300 6.46 -14.67 15.87
C GLN A 300 5.64 -14.25 14.66
N MET A 301 4.68 -13.35 14.87
CA MET A 301 3.91 -12.80 13.75
C MET A 301 4.82 -12.00 12.82
N ALA A 302 4.65 -12.21 11.53
CA ALA A 302 5.39 -11.51 10.48
C ALA A 302 4.73 -10.17 10.12
N SER A 303 5.38 -9.41 9.25
CA SER A 303 4.74 -8.30 8.56
C SER A 303 5.22 -8.21 7.11
N PHE A 304 4.44 -7.55 6.26
CA PHE A 304 5.03 -6.94 5.10
C PHE A 304 5.82 -5.70 5.52
N ALA A 305 6.82 -5.37 4.71
CA ALA A 305 7.57 -4.13 4.76
C ALA A 305 7.64 -3.54 3.35
N GLY A 306 7.90 -2.26 3.26
CA GLY A 306 8.05 -1.57 1.99
C GLY A 306 8.51 -0.13 2.17
N TYR A 307 8.45 0.59 1.07
CA TYR A 307 8.87 1.97 0.95
C TYR A 307 7.78 2.78 0.27
N LYS A 308 7.67 4.05 0.60
CA LYS A 308 6.92 4.99 -0.23
C LYS A 308 7.89 5.74 -1.11
N MET A 309 7.44 6.08 -2.30
CA MET A 309 8.27 6.64 -3.37
C MET A 309 7.59 7.83 -4.02
N VAL A 310 8.38 8.66 -4.66
CA VAL A 310 7.93 9.74 -5.54
C VAL A 310 8.37 9.43 -6.95
N GLY A 311 7.41 9.30 -7.86
CA GLY A 311 7.61 9.13 -9.29
C GLY A 311 7.35 10.41 -10.05
N VAL A 312 7.95 10.53 -11.23
CA VAL A 312 7.75 11.63 -12.16
C VAL A 312 7.14 11.09 -13.45
N ASN A 313 6.09 11.73 -13.90
CA ASN A 313 5.40 11.39 -15.13
C ASN A 313 6.26 11.75 -16.34
N HIS A 314 6.79 10.72 -17.01
CA HIS A 314 7.65 10.88 -18.20
C HIS A 314 6.90 11.47 -19.41
N PHE A 315 5.58 11.35 -19.46
CA PHE A 315 4.77 11.94 -20.53
C PHE A 315 4.41 13.41 -20.28
N SER A 316 4.77 13.94 -19.09
CA SER A 316 4.55 15.36 -18.77
C SER A 316 5.51 16.26 -19.52
N GLU A 317 5.00 17.33 -20.14
CA GLU A 317 5.82 18.40 -20.71
C GLU A 317 6.59 19.19 -19.62
N LYS A 318 6.27 18.94 -18.34
CA LYS A 318 6.90 19.59 -17.16
C LYS A 318 7.86 18.65 -16.43
N GLU A 319 8.30 17.55 -17.09
CA GLU A 319 9.10 16.48 -16.48
C GLU A 319 10.33 17.02 -15.72
N GLU A 320 11.06 17.99 -16.30
CA GLU A 320 12.27 18.54 -15.67
C GLU A 320 11.97 19.27 -14.35
N TRP A 321 10.89 20.02 -14.26
CA TRP A 321 10.44 20.63 -13.03
C TRP A 321 9.81 19.59 -12.07
N GLY A 322 9.20 18.57 -12.61
CA GLY A 322 8.73 17.40 -11.86
C GLY A 322 9.89 16.68 -11.16
N LYS A 323 11.01 16.46 -11.84
CA LYS A 323 12.23 15.88 -11.27
C LYS A 323 12.82 16.75 -10.15
N LYS A 324 12.93 18.07 -10.37
CA LYS A 324 13.37 19.02 -9.33
C LYS A 324 12.46 18.97 -8.09
N LEU A 325 11.15 18.96 -8.30
CA LEU A 325 10.18 18.88 -7.20
C LEU A 325 10.25 17.53 -6.48
N ALA A 326 10.36 16.41 -7.19
CA ALA A 326 10.49 15.09 -6.59
C ALA A 326 11.75 14.96 -5.73
N ALA A 327 12.91 15.42 -6.25
CA ALA A 327 14.14 15.49 -5.47
C ALA A 327 14.01 16.40 -4.24
N TYR A 328 13.32 17.54 -4.38
CA TYR A 328 13.06 18.46 -3.27
C TYR A 328 12.15 17.82 -2.21
N MET A 329 11.06 17.16 -2.61
CA MET A 329 10.14 16.45 -1.69
C MET A 329 10.85 15.38 -0.86
N THR A 330 11.93 14.79 -1.41
CA THR A 330 12.66 13.67 -0.81
C THR A 330 13.99 14.06 -0.19
N ASN A 331 14.34 15.33 -0.14
CA ASN A 331 15.55 15.81 0.54
C ASN A 331 15.43 15.69 2.08
N GLN A 332 16.54 15.86 2.78
CA GLN A 332 16.60 15.75 4.24
C GLN A 332 15.52 16.59 4.93
N SER A 333 15.48 17.90 4.64
CA SER A 333 14.57 18.83 5.36
C SER A 333 13.10 18.51 5.18
N ASN A 334 12.69 18.07 3.97
CA ASN A 334 11.30 17.73 3.70
C ASN A 334 10.91 16.34 4.24
N GLN A 335 11.84 15.41 4.35
CA GLN A 335 11.60 14.16 5.05
C GLN A 335 11.55 14.35 6.58
N GLU A 336 12.34 15.26 7.15
CA GLU A 336 12.19 15.67 8.56
C GLU A 336 10.84 16.38 8.81
N LEU A 337 10.40 17.24 7.89
CA LEU A 337 9.08 17.87 7.96
C LEU A 337 7.96 16.82 7.87
N ARG A 338 8.08 15.83 6.98
CA ARG A 338 7.15 14.70 6.88
C ARG A 338 7.08 13.91 8.18
N PHE A 339 8.23 13.61 8.78
CA PHE A 339 8.25 12.94 10.08
C PHE A 339 7.54 13.77 11.16
N LYS A 340 7.82 15.07 11.23
CA LYS A 340 7.20 15.96 12.22
C LYS A 340 5.68 16.05 12.08
N LEU A 341 5.16 16.17 10.86
CA LEU A 341 3.73 16.35 10.61
C LEU A 341 2.96 15.03 10.52
N ARG A 342 3.61 13.98 10.03
CA ARG A 342 2.95 12.70 9.70
C ARG A 342 3.44 11.51 10.52
N GLY A 343 4.55 11.64 11.26
CA GLY A 343 5.16 10.55 12.00
C GLY A 343 5.82 9.48 11.10
N GLN A 344 5.92 9.75 9.79
CA GLN A 344 6.43 8.77 8.81
C GLN A 344 7.95 8.76 8.79
N GLY A 345 8.55 7.55 8.84
CA GLY A 345 9.99 7.34 8.97
C GLY A 345 10.75 7.67 7.69
N PRO A 346 11.78 8.52 7.77
CA PRO A 346 12.54 8.96 6.61
C PRO A 346 13.31 7.83 5.94
N SER A 347 13.38 7.84 4.61
CA SER A 347 14.37 7.08 3.83
C SER A 347 15.71 7.81 3.76
N ASN A 348 15.74 9.13 3.89
CA ASN A 348 16.98 9.93 3.94
C ASN A 348 17.80 9.53 5.16
N THR A 349 19.07 9.18 4.94
CA THR A 349 19.98 8.64 5.96
C THR A 349 20.22 9.62 7.10
N LYS A 350 20.37 10.93 6.81
CA LYS A 350 20.59 11.94 7.84
C LYS A 350 19.30 12.20 8.64
N ALA A 351 18.18 12.36 7.96
CA ALA A 351 16.87 12.54 8.61
C ALA A 351 16.53 11.36 9.53
N SER A 352 16.76 10.11 9.09
CA SER A 352 16.52 8.90 9.89
C SER A 352 17.36 8.81 11.17
N GLN A 353 18.49 9.51 11.21
CA GLN A 353 19.41 9.55 12.37
C GLN A 353 19.09 10.69 13.33
N SER A 354 18.12 11.56 13.06
CA SER A 354 17.74 12.64 13.98
C SER A 354 17.31 12.11 15.34
N ALA A 355 17.51 12.90 16.41
CA ALA A 355 17.14 12.50 17.75
C ALA A 355 15.63 12.26 17.90
N GLU A 356 14.82 13.05 17.18
CA GLU A 356 13.36 12.95 17.18
C GLU A 356 12.88 11.64 16.56
N VAL A 357 13.43 11.24 15.42
CA VAL A 357 13.10 9.97 14.76
C VAL A 357 13.52 8.79 15.65
N LYS A 358 14.72 8.81 16.20
CA LYS A 358 15.22 7.77 17.11
C LYS A 358 14.41 7.65 18.41
N ALA A 359 13.83 8.73 18.89
CA ALA A 359 13.00 8.73 20.09
C ALA A 359 11.56 8.27 19.85
N SER A 360 11.12 8.10 18.58
CA SER A 360 9.76 7.71 18.27
C SER A 360 9.48 6.24 18.62
N PRO A 361 8.54 5.93 19.53
CA PRO A 361 8.17 4.54 19.83
C PRO A 361 7.68 3.77 18.59
N ALA A 362 6.96 4.44 17.68
CA ALA A 362 6.45 3.84 16.46
C ALA A 362 7.60 3.42 15.52
N ILE A 363 8.60 4.28 15.34
CA ILE A 363 9.79 3.95 14.52
C ILE A 363 10.60 2.82 15.18
N GLN A 364 10.77 2.82 16.49
CA GLN A 364 11.45 1.72 17.19
C GLN A 364 10.68 0.39 17.03
N ALA A 365 9.34 0.44 17.06
CA ALA A 365 8.50 -0.74 16.88
C ALA A 365 8.58 -1.29 15.44
N VAL A 366 8.53 -0.45 14.40
CA VAL A 366 8.66 -0.91 13.01
C VAL A 366 10.06 -1.44 12.71
N LEU A 367 11.11 -0.84 13.29
CA LEU A 367 12.48 -1.35 13.19
C LEU A 367 12.62 -2.72 13.87
N ALA A 368 12.10 -2.90 15.08
CA ALA A 368 12.09 -4.19 15.75
C ALA A 368 11.27 -5.24 15.01
N GLN A 369 10.21 -4.84 14.30
CA GLN A 369 9.40 -5.72 13.46
C GLN A 369 10.11 -6.10 12.16
N SER A 370 11.01 -5.27 11.65
CA SER A 370 11.69 -5.50 10.36
C SER A 370 12.51 -6.80 10.32
N GLU A 371 12.97 -7.30 11.47
CA GLU A 371 13.63 -8.62 11.59
C GLU A 371 12.70 -9.78 11.20
N TYR A 372 11.39 -9.56 11.24
CA TYR A 372 10.34 -10.54 10.96
C TYR A 372 9.48 -10.14 9.76
N ALA A 373 9.96 -9.19 8.99
CA ALA A 373 9.24 -8.66 7.85
C ALA A 373 9.78 -9.22 6.53
N SER A 374 8.93 -9.21 5.52
CA SER A 374 9.30 -9.47 4.13
C SER A 374 8.83 -8.31 3.26
N LEU A 375 9.62 -7.96 2.25
CA LEU A 375 9.16 -6.99 1.26
C LEU A 375 7.85 -7.46 0.64
N GLN A 376 6.90 -6.54 0.49
CA GLN A 376 5.64 -6.81 -0.18
C GLN A 376 5.89 -7.05 -1.67
N ARG A 377 6.16 -8.29 -2.02
CA ARG A 377 6.37 -8.73 -3.40
C ARG A 377 5.36 -9.83 -3.70
N VAL A 378 4.15 -9.39 -4.09
CA VAL A 378 3.03 -10.26 -4.44
C VAL A 378 2.36 -9.75 -5.71
N GLY A 379 1.93 -10.67 -6.57
CA GLY A 379 1.15 -10.37 -7.77
C GLY A 379 -0.32 -10.05 -7.44
N GLY A 380 -1.00 -9.37 -8.35
CA GLY A 380 -2.37 -8.88 -8.15
C GLY A 380 -3.39 -9.93 -7.72
N ASN A 381 -3.20 -11.18 -8.17
CA ASN A 381 -4.10 -12.30 -7.81
C ASN A 381 -4.06 -12.71 -6.33
N PHE A 382 -3.15 -12.17 -5.53
CA PHE A 382 -3.07 -12.43 -4.09
C PHE A 382 -4.24 -11.81 -3.32
N TRP A 383 -4.61 -10.58 -3.63
CA TRP A 383 -5.43 -9.73 -2.76
C TRP A 383 -6.85 -10.24 -2.55
N GLY A 384 -7.58 -10.56 -3.60
CA GLY A 384 -8.97 -11.02 -3.52
C GLY A 384 -9.14 -12.31 -2.70
N PRO A 385 -8.41 -13.40 -3.01
CA PRO A 385 -8.49 -14.65 -2.23
C PRO A 385 -7.98 -14.49 -0.79
N ALA A 386 -6.97 -13.64 -0.54
CA ALA A 386 -6.51 -13.32 0.81
C ALA A 386 -7.61 -12.61 1.62
N THR A 387 -8.32 -11.66 1.01
CA THR A 387 -9.48 -10.98 1.62
C THR A 387 -10.61 -11.98 1.93
N GLU A 388 -10.93 -12.92 1.02
CA GLU A 388 -11.94 -13.97 1.24
C GLU A 388 -11.55 -14.84 2.46
N LEU A 389 -10.29 -15.27 2.55
CA LEU A 389 -9.77 -16.05 3.67
C LEU A 389 -9.83 -15.26 4.99
N GLY A 390 -9.39 -14.01 4.95
CA GLY A 390 -9.37 -13.12 6.11
C GLY A 390 -10.75 -12.85 6.67
N ASN A 391 -11.71 -12.53 5.82
CA ASN A 391 -13.12 -12.33 6.21
C ASN A 391 -13.72 -13.57 6.87
N LEU A 392 -13.47 -14.76 6.30
CA LEU A 392 -13.94 -16.01 6.86
C LEU A 392 -13.36 -16.23 8.27
N CYS A 393 -12.06 -16.05 8.44
CA CYS A 393 -11.41 -16.21 9.74
C CYS A 393 -11.83 -15.11 10.74
N ALA A 394 -11.99 -13.87 10.31
CA ALA A 394 -12.49 -12.77 11.14
C ALA A 394 -13.90 -13.01 11.69
N SER A 395 -14.76 -13.70 10.92
CA SER A 395 -16.08 -14.15 11.38
C SER A 395 -16.02 -15.30 12.41
N GLY A 396 -14.82 -15.80 12.70
CA GLY A 396 -14.61 -16.93 13.59
C GLY A 396 -14.72 -18.30 12.93
N SER A 397 -14.83 -18.36 11.60
CA SER A 397 -14.98 -19.61 10.85
C SER A 397 -13.66 -19.99 10.18
N ALA A 398 -13.17 -21.20 10.42
CA ALA A 398 -12.04 -21.72 9.65
C ALA A 398 -12.52 -22.25 8.28
N PRO A 399 -11.76 -22.05 7.20
CA PRO A 399 -12.07 -22.66 5.91
C PRO A 399 -12.01 -24.19 6.01
N THR A 400 -12.64 -24.88 5.06
CA THR A 400 -12.31 -26.28 4.79
C THR A 400 -11.00 -26.34 4.00
N GLN A 401 -10.33 -27.51 4.00
CA GLN A 401 -9.16 -27.70 3.17
C GLN A 401 -9.47 -27.44 1.67
N LYS A 402 -10.65 -27.87 1.21
CA LYS A 402 -11.10 -27.66 -0.19
C LYS A 402 -11.23 -26.15 -0.49
N THR A 403 -11.73 -25.37 0.45
CA THR A 403 -11.82 -23.91 0.32
C THR A 403 -10.42 -23.30 0.24
N LEU A 404 -9.51 -23.71 1.15
CA LEU A 404 -8.14 -23.22 1.16
C LEU A 404 -7.37 -23.60 -0.13
N ASP A 405 -7.56 -24.83 -0.62
CA ASP A 405 -7.01 -25.29 -1.90
C ASP A 405 -7.49 -24.40 -3.08
N LYS A 406 -8.79 -24.05 -3.09
CA LYS A 406 -9.39 -23.14 -4.10
C LYS A 406 -8.73 -21.76 -4.03
N LEU A 407 -8.63 -21.18 -2.84
CA LEU A 407 -8.05 -19.84 -2.66
C LEU A 407 -6.59 -19.78 -3.09
N VAL A 408 -5.77 -20.76 -2.70
CA VAL A 408 -4.37 -20.83 -3.12
C VAL A 408 -4.25 -21.02 -4.62
N LYS A 409 -5.12 -21.83 -5.25
CA LYS A 409 -5.16 -21.95 -6.71
C LYS A 409 -5.45 -20.59 -7.39
N GLN A 410 -6.33 -19.78 -6.82
CA GLN A 410 -6.59 -18.42 -7.34
C GLN A 410 -5.38 -17.49 -7.15
N ILE A 411 -4.73 -17.55 -5.98
CA ILE A 411 -3.50 -16.76 -5.71
C ILE A 411 -2.40 -17.09 -6.73
N THR A 412 -2.22 -18.38 -7.07
CA THR A 412 -1.15 -18.87 -7.94
C THR A 412 -1.55 -18.98 -9.41
N ALA A 413 -2.76 -18.52 -9.77
CA ALA A 413 -3.18 -18.50 -11.17
C ALA A 413 -2.24 -17.58 -11.97
N SER A 414 -1.85 -18.02 -13.17
CA SER A 414 -1.16 -17.13 -14.10
C SER A 414 -2.07 -15.95 -14.42
N VAL A 415 -1.50 -14.76 -14.50
CA VAL A 415 -2.15 -13.61 -15.11
C VAL A 415 -2.09 -13.87 -16.61
N ALA A 416 -2.92 -14.81 -17.08
CA ALA A 416 -3.03 -15.10 -18.49
C ALA A 416 -4.02 -14.11 -19.08
N ASP A 417 -3.53 -13.38 -20.00
CA ASP A 417 -4.00 -13.07 -21.36
C ASP A 417 -5.44 -12.57 -21.49
#